data_779432c594f063285095041db0c3976e
#
_entry.id   779432c594f063285095041db0c3976e
#
_cell.length_a   1.000
_cell.length_b   1.000
_cell.length_c   1.000
_cell.angle_alpha   90.00
_cell.angle_beta   90.00
_cell.angle_gamma   90.00
#
_symmetry.space_group_name_H-M   'P 1'
#
loop_
_entity.id
_entity.type
_entity.pdbx_description
1 polymer ?
#
loop_
_entity_poly.entity_id
_entity_poly.type
_entity_poly.pdbx_seq_one_letter_code
_entity_poly.pdbx_strand_id
1 'polypeptide(L)'
;MMNSKQVFFGLLVCIAALTGCDTQKQVVVGNELSLTRAKQTLDSLYQNYSAPGTCLLRENYPSNVGDYTATYLASEEQKNIPNQYSYLWPYSGTFSAVSALYEVTQDTLYKSLLDKKVLIGLEEYFDTQRTPEAYASYIRTAPQS
;
A
#
# COMPACT_ATOMS: atom_id res chain seq x y z
N MET A 1 -66.50 -27.49 -10.11
CA MET A 1 -65.42 -28.42 -9.77
C MET A 1 -64.10 -27.69 -10.10
N MET A 2 -63.46 -27.18 -9.11
CA MET A 2 -62.18 -26.45 -9.25
C MET A 2 -61.03 -27.41 -9.13
N ASN A 3 -60.13 -27.39 -10.09
CA ASN A 3 -59.08 -28.37 -10.31
C ASN A 3 -57.94 -28.19 -9.30
N SER A 4 -57.72 -29.20 -8.47
CA SER A 4 -56.75 -29.17 -7.33
C SER A 4 -55.28 -29.10 -7.72
N LYS A 5 -54.95 -28.92 -8.99
CA LYS A 5 -53.55 -28.88 -9.48
C LYS A 5 -52.95 -27.49 -9.59
N GLN A 6 -53.71 -26.42 -9.37
CA GLN A 6 -53.17 -25.04 -9.45
C GLN A 6 -52.77 -24.42 -8.13
N VAL A 7 -53.03 -25.07 -7.00
CA VAL A 7 -52.70 -24.53 -5.67
C VAL A 7 -51.29 -24.88 -5.22
N PHE A 8 -50.64 -25.88 -5.85
CA PHE A 8 -49.29 -26.32 -5.44
C PHE A 8 -48.11 -25.55 -6.09
N PHE A 9 -48.41 -24.74 -7.12
CA PHE A 9 -47.34 -24.00 -7.82
C PHE A 9 -47.06 -22.59 -7.22
N GLY A 10 -47.96 -22.10 -6.38
CA GLY A 10 -47.89 -20.77 -5.76
C GLY A 10 -47.03 -20.71 -4.48
N LEU A 11 -46.73 -21.86 -3.84
CA LEU A 11 -46.04 -21.89 -2.53
C LEU A 11 -44.55 -22.13 -2.60
N LEU A 12 -43.99 -22.43 -3.77
CA LEU A 12 -42.56 -22.75 -3.92
C LEU A 12 -41.71 -21.56 -4.35
N VAL A 13 -42.30 -20.43 -4.68
CA VAL A 13 -41.56 -19.23 -5.14
C VAL A 13 -41.21 -18.26 -4.02
N CYS A 14 -41.81 -18.38 -2.84
CA CYS A 14 -41.58 -17.42 -1.74
C CYS A 14 -40.42 -17.77 -0.78
N ILE A 15 -39.76 -18.94 -0.92
CA ILE A 15 -38.66 -19.33 0.02
C ILE A 15 -37.27 -18.93 -0.49
N ALA A 16 -37.12 -18.57 -1.78
CA ALA A 16 -35.82 -18.23 -2.35
C ALA A 16 -35.39 -16.76 -2.13
N ALA A 17 -36.23 -15.91 -1.52
CA ALA A 17 -35.94 -14.47 -1.40
C ALA A 17 -35.34 -14.03 -0.06
N LEU A 18 -35.08 -14.94 0.90
CA LEU A 18 -34.64 -14.57 2.24
C LEU A 18 -33.18 -14.85 2.55
N THR A 19 -32.44 -15.48 1.63
CA THR A 19 -31.00 -15.80 1.88
C THR A 19 -30.01 -14.83 1.22
N GLY A 20 -30.50 -13.84 0.45
CA GLY A 20 -29.63 -12.90 -0.28
C GLY A 20 -29.11 -11.70 0.52
N CYS A 21 -29.69 -11.41 1.69
CA CYS A 21 -29.39 -10.16 2.40
C CYS A 21 -28.16 -10.24 3.32
N ASP A 22 -27.80 -11.45 3.78
CA ASP A 22 -26.70 -11.60 4.75
C ASP A 22 -25.32 -11.57 4.10
N THR A 23 -25.18 -12.09 2.89
CA THR A 23 -23.90 -12.17 2.19
C THR A 23 -23.41 -10.78 1.75
N GLN A 24 -24.32 -9.92 1.27
CA GLN A 24 -23.95 -8.55 0.90
C GLN A 24 -23.56 -7.71 2.12
N LYS A 25 -24.23 -7.87 3.25
CA LYS A 25 -23.91 -7.14 4.48
C LYS A 25 -22.56 -7.55 5.06
N GLN A 26 -22.20 -8.84 5.03
CA GLN A 26 -20.89 -9.32 5.42
C GLN A 26 -19.76 -8.82 4.53
N VAL A 27 -19.97 -8.78 3.21
CA VAL A 27 -18.98 -8.26 2.24
C VAL A 27 -18.75 -6.77 2.46
N VAL A 28 -19.79 -5.97 2.67
CA VAL A 28 -19.68 -4.52 2.93
C VAL A 28 -18.93 -4.25 4.24
N VAL A 29 -19.27 -4.95 5.32
CA VAL A 29 -18.59 -4.81 6.63
C VAL A 29 -17.12 -5.25 6.52
N GLY A 30 -16.83 -6.33 5.77
CA GLY A 30 -15.46 -6.78 5.53
C GLY A 30 -14.62 -5.75 4.76
N ASN A 31 -15.21 -5.09 3.78
CA ASN A 31 -14.54 -4.06 2.99
C ASN A 31 -14.27 -2.79 3.82
N GLU A 32 -15.19 -2.35 4.64
CA GLU A 32 -14.99 -1.20 5.54
C GLU A 32 -13.89 -1.46 6.56
N LEU A 33 -13.87 -2.66 7.17
CA LEU A 33 -12.81 -3.04 8.10
C LEU A 33 -11.44 -3.12 7.42
N SER A 34 -11.38 -3.67 6.22
CA SER A 34 -10.14 -3.76 5.43
C SER A 34 -9.62 -2.37 5.04
N LEU A 35 -10.52 -1.48 4.62
CA LEU A 35 -10.17 -0.10 4.31
C LEU A 35 -9.64 0.66 5.54
N THR A 36 -10.30 0.49 6.69
CA THR A 36 -9.88 1.10 7.95
C THR A 36 -8.47 0.61 8.32
N ARG A 37 -8.21 -0.69 8.23
CA ARG A 37 -6.88 -1.27 8.50
C ARG A 37 -5.82 -0.75 7.53
N ALA A 38 -6.14 -0.65 6.24
CA ALA A 38 -5.22 -0.10 5.24
C ALA A 38 -4.82 1.34 5.56
N LYS A 39 -5.77 2.20 5.93
CA LYS A 39 -5.52 3.58 6.37
C LYS A 39 -4.63 3.61 7.61
N GLN A 40 -4.96 2.87 8.64
CA GLN A 40 -4.19 2.80 9.88
C GLN A 40 -2.76 2.27 9.65
N THR A 41 -2.59 1.30 8.74
CA THR A 41 -1.27 0.78 8.38
C THR A 41 -0.44 1.85 7.69
N LEU A 42 -1.01 2.60 6.75
CA LEU A 42 -0.32 3.69 6.06
C LEU A 42 0.06 4.81 7.03
N ASP A 43 -0.85 5.20 7.93
CA ASP A 43 -0.58 6.20 8.96
C ASP A 43 0.57 5.76 9.88
N SER A 44 0.55 4.51 10.33
CA SER A 44 1.61 3.93 11.15
C SER A 44 2.95 3.85 10.41
N LEU A 45 2.92 3.55 9.11
CA LEU A 45 4.11 3.56 8.27
C LEU A 45 4.76 4.94 8.27
N TYR A 46 4.00 5.98 7.95
CA TYR A 46 4.55 7.34 7.91
C TYR A 46 4.95 7.86 9.29
N GLN A 47 4.20 7.52 10.33
CA GLN A 47 4.53 7.91 11.70
C GLN A 47 5.88 7.34 12.16
N ASN A 48 6.16 6.08 11.84
CA ASN A 48 7.31 5.36 12.38
C ASN A 48 8.54 5.36 11.46
N TYR A 49 8.32 5.41 10.14
CA TYR A 49 9.40 5.23 9.16
C TYR A 49 9.76 6.49 8.37
N SER A 50 9.04 7.61 8.50
CA SER A 50 9.43 8.84 7.79
C SER A 50 10.84 9.28 8.14
N ALA A 51 11.65 9.54 7.14
CA ALA A 51 12.97 10.13 7.31
C ALA A 51 12.82 11.66 7.36
N PRO A 52 13.19 12.33 8.47
CA PRO A 52 13.02 13.77 8.62
C PRO A 52 13.72 14.58 7.52
N GLY A 53 13.02 15.61 7.01
CA GLY A 53 13.57 16.49 5.96
C GLY A 53 13.61 15.88 4.56
N THR A 54 13.01 14.71 4.36
CA THR A 54 12.97 14.03 3.07
C THR A 54 11.57 13.49 2.74
N CYS A 55 11.36 13.04 1.51
CA CYS A 55 10.17 12.29 1.11
C CYS A 55 10.35 10.77 1.24
N LEU A 56 11.44 10.32 1.85
CA LEU A 56 11.83 8.92 1.96
C LEU A 56 11.33 8.28 3.25
N LEU A 57 11.36 6.97 3.26
CA LEU A 57 11.14 6.13 4.44
C LEU A 57 12.46 5.51 4.88
N ARG A 58 12.57 5.21 6.16
CA ARG A 58 13.69 4.48 6.73
C ARG A 58 13.54 2.98 6.47
N GLU A 59 14.66 2.26 6.48
CA GLU A 59 14.65 0.81 6.24
C GLU A 59 14.08 0.02 7.41
N ASN A 60 14.33 0.45 8.64
CA ASN A 60 13.94 -0.28 9.86
C ASN A 60 13.34 0.62 10.93
N TYR A 61 12.65 -0.01 11.89
CA TYR A 61 12.11 0.62 13.08
C TYR A 61 12.35 -0.27 14.33
N PRO A 62 12.77 0.28 15.48
CA PRO A 62 13.25 1.66 15.64
C PRO A 62 14.52 1.87 14.79
N SER A 63 14.61 3.05 14.15
CA SER A 63 15.73 3.31 13.27
C SER A 63 16.94 3.73 14.08
N ASN A 64 17.82 2.80 14.30
CA ASN A 64 19.19 3.11 14.72
C ASN A 64 20.00 3.41 13.47
N VAL A 65 20.12 4.71 13.17
CA VAL A 65 20.91 5.16 12.03
C VAL A 65 22.34 4.68 12.23
N GLY A 66 22.79 3.75 11.38
CA GLY A 66 24.14 3.21 11.40
C GLY A 66 24.26 1.72 11.73
N ASP A 67 23.22 1.09 12.27
CA ASP A 67 23.33 -0.30 12.77
C ASP A 67 22.88 -1.37 11.77
N TYR A 68 22.18 -0.97 10.70
CA TYR A 68 21.65 -1.93 9.72
C TYR A 68 22.43 -1.90 8.42
N THR A 69 23.18 -2.96 8.17
CA THR A 69 23.81 -3.22 6.88
C THR A 69 23.18 -4.47 6.27
N ALA A 70 22.53 -4.32 5.11
CA ALA A 70 21.96 -5.45 4.40
C ALA A 70 23.08 -6.27 3.75
N THR A 71 23.48 -7.34 4.41
CA THR A 71 24.58 -8.18 3.95
C THR A 71 24.24 -9.13 2.81
N TYR A 72 22.95 -9.37 2.55
CA TYR A 72 22.48 -10.39 1.60
C TYR A 72 21.98 -9.83 0.27
N LEU A 73 21.66 -8.53 0.20
CA LEU A 73 21.18 -7.88 -1.03
C LEU A 73 22.16 -6.84 -1.57
N ALA A 74 23.19 -6.53 -0.81
CA ALA A 74 24.12 -5.47 -1.16
C ALA A 74 25.15 -5.97 -2.18
N SER A 75 25.44 -5.14 -3.19
CA SER A 75 26.67 -5.28 -3.96
C SER A 75 27.87 -5.18 -3.01
N GLU A 76 29.06 -5.67 -3.44
CA GLU A 76 30.29 -5.56 -2.63
C GLU A 76 30.54 -4.11 -2.18
N GLU A 77 30.14 -3.13 -2.98
CA GLU A 77 30.25 -1.70 -2.69
C GLU A 77 29.35 -1.26 -1.51
N GLN A 78 28.25 -1.96 -1.25
CA GLN A 78 27.29 -1.62 -0.20
C GLN A 78 27.49 -2.36 1.12
N LYS A 79 28.29 -3.41 1.14
CA LYS A 79 28.44 -4.28 2.33
C LYS A 79 28.86 -3.55 3.61
N ASN A 80 29.43 -2.37 3.48
CA ASN A 80 29.94 -1.58 4.61
C ASN A 80 29.27 -0.22 4.76
N ILE A 81 28.24 0.07 3.96
CA ILE A 81 27.51 1.35 4.03
C ILE A 81 26.18 1.10 4.74
N PRO A 82 25.93 1.75 5.89
CA PRO A 82 24.63 1.67 6.55
C PRO A 82 23.53 2.15 5.63
N ASN A 83 22.47 1.33 5.47
CA ASN A 83 21.34 1.71 4.66
C ASN A 83 20.36 2.56 5.49
N GLN A 84 20.41 3.86 5.29
CA GLN A 84 19.59 4.82 6.01
C GLN A 84 18.13 4.83 5.52
N TYR A 85 17.95 4.62 4.22
CA TYR A 85 16.65 4.70 3.58
C TYR A 85 16.20 3.33 3.09
N SER A 86 14.89 3.15 2.99
CA SER A 86 14.28 1.96 2.42
C SER A 86 14.83 1.68 1.01
N TYR A 87 14.95 0.41 0.66
CA TYR A 87 15.23 0.03 -0.72
C TYR A 87 14.05 0.41 -1.63
N LEU A 88 14.32 0.58 -2.91
CA LEU A 88 13.30 0.94 -3.91
C LEU A 88 12.11 -0.01 -3.89
N TRP A 89 12.35 -1.31 -3.77
CA TRP A 89 11.27 -2.29 -3.81
C TRP A 89 10.28 -2.15 -2.63
N PRO A 90 10.70 -2.13 -1.36
CA PRO A 90 9.78 -1.81 -0.25
C PRO A 90 9.12 -0.44 -0.41
N TYR A 91 9.87 0.58 -0.86
CA TYR A 91 9.33 1.92 -1.07
C TYR A 91 8.22 1.93 -2.14
N SER A 92 8.35 1.17 -3.22
CA SER A 92 7.34 1.05 -4.27
C SER A 92 6.00 0.48 -3.75
N GLY A 93 6.04 -0.29 -2.66
CA GLY A 93 4.85 -0.72 -1.95
C GLY A 93 4.02 0.44 -1.41
N THR A 94 4.66 1.53 -1.00
CA THR A 94 3.97 2.77 -0.57
C THR A 94 3.23 3.43 -1.73
N PHE A 95 3.84 3.48 -2.92
CA PHE A 95 3.18 3.95 -4.13
C PHE A 95 1.91 3.15 -4.42
N SER A 96 1.99 1.83 -4.38
CA SER A 96 0.85 0.95 -4.62
C SER A 96 -0.25 1.13 -3.58
N ALA A 97 0.12 1.25 -2.30
CA ALA A 97 -0.83 1.43 -1.20
C ALA A 97 -1.56 2.77 -1.28
N VAL A 98 -0.84 3.88 -1.52
CA VAL A 98 -1.44 5.22 -1.62
C VAL A 98 -2.31 5.33 -2.87
N SER A 99 -1.87 4.78 -4.01
CA SER A 99 -2.65 4.75 -5.24
C SER A 99 -3.95 3.97 -5.07
N ALA A 100 -3.90 2.79 -4.46
CA ALA A 100 -5.09 1.98 -4.18
C ALA A 100 -6.05 2.68 -3.21
N LEU A 101 -5.55 3.34 -2.16
CA LEU A 101 -6.39 4.12 -1.25
C LEU A 101 -7.05 5.30 -1.96
N TYR A 102 -6.33 6.01 -2.83
CA TYR A 102 -6.93 7.07 -3.63
C TYR A 102 -8.01 6.53 -4.57
N GLU A 103 -7.73 5.44 -5.28
CA GLU A 103 -8.67 4.82 -6.22
C GLU A 103 -9.97 4.41 -5.53
N VAL A 104 -9.88 3.78 -4.35
CA VAL A 104 -11.05 3.28 -3.63
C VAL A 104 -11.83 4.39 -2.92
N THR A 105 -11.13 5.39 -2.36
CA THR A 105 -11.77 6.42 -1.52
C THR A 105 -12.10 7.71 -2.26
N GLN A 106 -11.41 8.01 -3.36
CA GLN A 106 -11.42 9.29 -4.08
C GLN A 106 -11.06 10.49 -3.16
N ASP A 107 -10.41 10.22 -2.02
CA ASP A 107 -9.99 11.23 -1.08
C ASP A 107 -8.73 11.96 -1.60
N THR A 108 -8.85 13.26 -1.78
CA THR A 108 -7.77 14.13 -2.27
C THR A 108 -6.55 14.16 -1.36
N LEU A 109 -6.67 13.73 -0.10
CA LEU A 109 -5.55 13.54 0.81
C LEU A 109 -4.55 12.55 0.22
N TYR A 110 -5.02 11.39 -0.28
CA TYR A 110 -4.15 10.37 -0.85
C TYR A 110 -3.55 10.81 -2.18
N LYS A 111 -4.32 11.56 -3.00
CA LYS A 111 -3.77 12.17 -4.20
C LYS A 111 -2.62 13.15 -3.86
N SER A 112 -2.84 14.00 -2.88
CA SER A 112 -1.82 14.95 -2.42
C SER A 112 -0.58 14.24 -1.86
N LEU A 113 -0.79 13.15 -1.11
CA LEU A 113 0.30 12.34 -0.57
C LEU A 113 1.11 11.68 -1.70
N LEU A 114 0.42 11.15 -2.70
CA LEU A 114 1.04 10.57 -3.89
C LEU A 114 1.92 11.59 -4.61
N ASP A 115 1.34 12.74 -4.98
CA ASP A 115 1.98 13.75 -5.83
C ASP A 115 3.12 14.49 -5.10
N LYS A 116 2.95 14.78 -3.80
CA LYS A 116 3.86 15.66 -3.05
C LYS A 116 4.88 14.90 -2.20
N LYS A 117 4.73 13.60 -2.05
CA LYS A 117 5.62 12.81 -1.19
C LYS A 117 6.10 11.55 -1.86
N VAL A 118 5.17 10.69 -2.30
CA VAL A 118 5.54 9.35 -2.81
C VAL A 118 6.30 9.43 -4.13
N LEU A 119 5.79 10.19 -5.09
CA LEU A 119 6.45 10.35 -6.39
C LEU A 119 7.80 11.06 -6.26
N ILE A 120 7.87 12.12 -5.43
CA ILE A 120 9.14 12.81 -5.18
C ILE A 120 10.16 11.85 -4.57
N GLY A 121 9.75 11.05 -3.58
CA GLY A 121 10.64 10.06 -2.98
C GLY A 121 11.06 8.94 -3.93
N LEU A 122 10.22 8.55 -4.89
CA LEU A 122 10.60 7.60 -5.94
C LEU A 122 11.70 8.14 -6.86
N GLU A 123 11.64 9.42 -7.21
CA GLU A 123 12.66 10.06 -8.06
C GLU A 123 14.05 10.09 -7.41
N GLU A 124 14.14 10.06 -6.07
CA GLU A 124 15.43 9.97 -5.38
C GLU A 124 16.20 8.68 -5.68
N TYR A 125 15.53 7.63 -6.17
CA TYR A 125 16.17 6.39 -6.60
C TYR A 125 16.66 6.42 -8.04
N PHE A 126 16.40 7.49 -8.80
CA PHE A 126 16.86 7.60 -10.17
C PHE A 126 18.34 7.96 -10.20
N ASP A 127 19.18 7.04 -10.67
CA ASP A 127 20.63 7.17 -10.68
C ASP A 127 21.13 7.68 -12.04
N THR A 128 21.50 8.95 -12.06
CA THR A 128 22.04 9.64 -13.26
C THR A 128 23.52 9.40 -13.48
N GLN A 129 24.20 8.75 -12.52
CA GLN A 129 25.64 8.47 -12.61
C GLN A 129 25.95 7.16 -13.33
N ARG A 130 24.94 6.29 -13.48
CA ARG A 130 25.08 5.04 -14.23
C ARG A 130 24.83 5.22 -15.74
N THR A 131 25.33 4.29 -16.53
CA THR A 131 25.09 4.26 -17.98
C THR A 131 24.50 2.92 -18.39
N PRO A 132 23.27 2.86 -18.97
CA PRO A 132 22.33 3.98 -19.08
C PRO A 132 21.77 4.42 -17.71
N GLU A 133 21.29 5.65 -17.64
CA GLU A 133 20.57 6.14 -16.44
C GLU A 133 19.35 5.25 -16.14
N ALA A 134 19.11 4.94 -14.88
CA ALA A 134 17.98 4.11 -14.48
C ALA A 134 17.75 4.18 -12.95
N TYR A 135 16.60 3.71 -12.53
CA TYR A 135 16.33 3.53 -11.10
C TYR A 135 17.28 2.52 -10.48
N ALA A 136 17.88 2.89 -9.36
CA ALA A 136 18.72 2.02 -8.54
C ALA A 136 17.89 1.35 -7.44
N SER A 137 18.36 0.23 -6.93
CA SER A 137 17.70 -0.45 -5.81
C SER A 137 17.84 0.30 -4.48
N TYR A 138 18.76 1.24 -4.38
CA TYR A 138 19.08 2.04 -3.20
C TYR A 138 19.58 3.42 -3.59
N ILE A 139 19.59 4.36 -2.64
CA ILE A 139 20.02 5.73 -2.86
C ILE A 139 21.53 5.82 -2.66
N ARG A 140 22.25 6.19 -3.70
CA ARG A 140 23.72 6.33 -3.69
C ARG A 140 24.21 7.66 -3.13
N THR A 141 23.43 8.72 -3.29
CA THR A 141 23.76 10.07 -2.88
C THR A 141 22.76 10.54 -1.81
N ALA A 142 23.16 11.55 -1.03
CA ALA A 142 22.23 12.17 -0.10
C ALA A 142 21.01 12.71 -0.87
N PRO A 143 19.78 12.49 -0.37
CA PRO A 143 18.56 12.97 -1.03
C PRO A 143 18.61 14.47 -1.25
N GLN A 144 18.18 14.91 -2.41
CA GLN A 144 17.99 16.31 -2.72
C GLN A 144 16.52 16.66 -2.42
N SER A 145 16.24 17.01 -1.20
CA SER A 145 14.92 17.45 -0.74
C SER A 145 14.69 18.94 -0.96
#